data_361775ef8dcfc8d4fdd1416653276169
#
_entry.id   361775ef8dcfc8d4fdd1416653276169
#
_cell.length_a   1.000
_cell.length_b   1.000
_cell.length_c   1.000
_cell.angle_alpha   90.00
_cell.angle_beta   90.00
_cell.angle_gamma   90.00
#
_symmetry.space_group_name_H-M   'P 1'
#
loop_
_entity.id
_entity.type
_entity.pdbx_description
1 polymer ?
#
loop_
_entity_poly.entity_id
_entity_poly.type
_entity_poly.pdbx_seq_one_letter_code
_entity_poly.pdbx_strand_id
1 'polypeptide(L)'
;MKVINVHQRIIHQPKSAVVELFNTLASKNDLMLATHKWPAMKLDNGLTVGSKGGHGPIRYTVEAYSSGEFVQFRFSKPRGFHGFHRFDIVALDTHTTEIRHILDMHTSGFALLTWPLAIRWLHDALIDDAFDKTENHFLSQKKTTRWSAWVKFLRWLS
;
A
#
# COMPACT_ATOMS: atom_id res chain seq x y z
N MET A 1 19.16 -1.94 9.52
CA MET A 1 19.34 -2.17 8.06
C MET A 1 18.50 -1.16 7.31
N LYS A 2 19.04 -0.47 6.30
CA LYS A 2 18.27 0.39 5.41
C LYS A 2 17.39 -0.48 4.50
N VAL A 3 16.14 -0.09 4.36
CA VAL A 3 15.17 -0.73 3.46
C VAL A 3 14.56 0.35 2.58
N ILE A 4 14.65 0.16 1.27
CA ILE A 4 13.88 0.91 0.26
C ILE A 4 13.17 -0.16 -0.57
N ASN A 5 11.84 -0.06 -0.63
CA ASN A 5 11.01 -0.97 -1.41
C ASN A 5 10.02 -0.11 -2.21
N VAL A 6 10.05 -0.26 -3.53
CA VAL A 6 9.26 0.56 -4.46
C VAL A 6 8.48 -0.36 -5.37
N HIS A 7 7.17 -0.15 -5.40
CA HIS A 7 6.25 -0.75 -6.36
C HIS A 7 5.63 0.35 -7.21
N GLN A 8 5.41 0.08 -8.48
CA GLN A 8 4.76 1.02 -9.39
C GLN A 8 3.90 0.27 -10.41
N ARG A 9 2.81 0.89 -10.82
CA ARG A 9 1.92 0.38 -11.85
C ARG A 9 1.44 1.53 -12.73
N ILE A 10 1.49 1.33 -14.04
CA ILE A 10 0.93 2.27 -15.02
C ILE A 10 -0.52 1.88 -15.27
N ILE A 11 -1.40 2.85 -15.09
CA ILE A 11 -2.84 2.73 -15.35
C ILE A 11 -3.14 3.58 -16.58
N HIS A 12 -3.71 2.97 -17.62
CA HIS A 12 -4.10 3.66 -18.85
C HIS A 12 -5.44 4.39 -18.66
N GLN A 13 -5.41 5.37 -17.78
CA GLN A 13 -6.53 6.25 -17.43
C GLN A 13 -5.98 7.63 -17.06
N PRO A 14 -6.78 8.70 -17.27
CA PRO A 14 -6.40 10.03 -16.79
C PRO A 14 -6.31 10.06 -15.27
N LYS A 15 -5.46 10.93 -14.75
CA LYS A 15 -5.21 11.05 -13.29
C LYS A 15 -6.51 11.25 -12.50
N SER A 16 -7.45 12.03 -13.01
CA SER A 16 -8.74 12.27 -12.34
C SER A 16 -9.49 10.97 -12.02
N ALA A 17 -9.55 10.02 -12.96
CA ALA A 17 -10.22 8.74 -12.75
C ALA A 17 -9.50 7.88 -11.67
N VAL A 18 -8.16 7.89 -11.64
CA VAL A 18 -7.38 7.15 -10.62
C VAL A 18 -7.51 7.82 -9.25
N VAL A 19 -7.58 9.15 -9.19
CA VAL A 19 -7.78 9.91 -7.94
C VAL A 19 -9.14 9.60 -7.30
N GLU A 20 -10.19 9.32 -8.07
CA GLU A 20 -11.48 8.88 -7.53
C GLU A 20 -11.32 7.60 -6.69
N LEU A 21 -10.52 6.64 -7.16
CA LEU A 21 -10.22 5.42 -6.40
C LEU A 21 -9.31 5.71 -5.19
N PHE A 22 -8.28 6.54 -5.40
CA PHE A 22 -7.34 6.93 -4.34
C PHE A 22 -8.05 7.59 -3.15
N ASN A 23 -9.05 8.43 -3.39
CA ASN A 23 -9.82 9.10 -2.35
C ASN A 23 -10.69 8.13 -1.51
N THR A 24 -10.86 6.88 -1.96
CA THR A 24 -11.56 5.84 -1.18
C THR A 24 -10.66 5.09 -0.22
N LEU A 25 -9.34 5.31 -0.26
CA LEU A 25 -8.37 4.62 0.58
C LEU A 25 -8.73 4.75 2.07
N ALA A 26 -8.67 3.62 2.78
CA ALA A 26 -9.03 3.50 4.19
C ALA A 26 -10.53 3.76 4.51
N SER A 27 -11.39 3.89 3.52
CA SER A 27 -12.83 3.98 3.72
C SER A 27 -13.47 2.58 3.82
N LYS A 28 -14.77 2.54 4.15
CA LYS A 28 -15.55 1.29 4.13
C LYS A 28 -15.66 0.69 2.72
N ASN A 29 -15.60 1.52 1.70
CA ASN A 29 -15.63 1.14 0.29
C ASN A 29 -14.27 1.43 -0.37
N ASP A 30 -13.19 0.92 0.22
CA ASP A 30 -11.85 1.07 -0.33
C ASP A 30 -11.73 0.37 -1.68
N LEU A 31 -11.50 1.13 -2.75
CA LEU A 31 -11.36 0.62 -4.10
C LEU A 31 -9.90 0.39 -4.51
N MET A 32 -8.94 0.76 -3.66
CA MET A 32 -7.52 0.55 -3.90
C MET A 32 -7.00 -0.73 -3.24
N LEU A 33 -7.17 -0.88 -1.93
CA LEU A 33 -6.65 -2.03 -1.21
C LEU A 33 -7.52 -3.27 -1.41
N ALA A 34 -6.90 -4.43 -1.59
CA ALA A 34 -7.58 -5.71 -1.78
C ALA A 34 -8.10 -6.27 -0.45
N THR A 35 -9.06 -5.58 0.17
CA THR A 35 -9.59 -5.88 1.50
C THR A 35 -10.30 -7.24 1.63
N HIS A 36 -10.63 -7.87 0.50
CA HIS A 36 -11.14 -9.25 0.45
C HIS A 36 -10.04 -10.31 0.63
N LYS A 37 -8.77 -9.92 0.49
CA LYS A 37 -7.60 -10.80 0.68
C LYS A 37 -6.76 -10.40 1.88
N TRP A 38 -6.72 -9.11 2.23
CA TRP A 38 -5.85 -8.53 3.22
C TRP A 38 -6.61 -7.74 4.27
N PRO A 39 -6.07 -7.58 5.49
CA PRO A 39 -6.69 -6.73 6.51
C PRO A 39 -6.89 -5.30 5.99
N ALA A 40 -8.10 -4.79 6.16
CA ALA A 40 -8.43 -3.43 5.74
C ALA A 40 -7.61 -2.38 6.50
N MET A 41 -7.17 -1.34 5.79
CA MET A 41 -6.63 -0.13 6.41
C MET A 41 -7.77 0.62 7.11
N LYS A 42 -7.53 1.05 8.33
CA LYS A 42 -8.47 1.86 9.11
C LYS A 42 -7.75 3.04 9.70
N LEU A 43 -8.34 4.21 9.56
CA LEU A 43 -7.84 5.47 10.11
C LEU A 43 -8.95 6.09 10.98
N ASP A 44 -8.58 6.66 12.12
CA ASP A 44 -9.53 7.27 13.06
C ASP A 44 -10.20 8.55 12.53
N ASN A 45 -9.54 9.26 11.63
CA ASN A 45 -10.03 10.49 11.01
C ASN A 45 -9.78 10.54 9.48
N GLY A 46 -9.83 9.39 8.80
CA GLY A 46 -9.63 9.29 7.35
C GLY A 46 -8.27 9.81 6.87
N LEU A 47 -8.19 10.22 5.60
CA LEU A 47 -6.98 10.75 4.98
C LEU A 47 -6.71 12.20 5.42
N THR A 48 -6.36 12.38 6.69
CA THR A 48 -6.07 13.70 7.30
C THR A 48 -4.75 13.62 8.05
N VAL A 49 -3.90 14.64 7.93
CA VAL A 49 -2.62 14.70 8.68
C VAL A 49 -2.89 14.58 10.18
N GLY A 50 -2.14 13.72 10.85
CA GLY A 50 -2.31 13.37 12.26
C GLY A 50 -3.25 12.19 12.52
N SER A 51 -4.03 11.74 11.53
CA SER A 51 -4.89 10.55 11.64
C SER A 51 -4.06 9.32 11.96
N LYS A 52 -4.52 8.51 12.92
CA LYS A 52 -3.84 7.30 13.39
C LYS A 52 -4.61 6.06 12.98
N GLY A 53 -3.88 4.99 12.69
CA GLY A 53 -4.50 3.74 12.32
C GLY A 53 -3.53 2.66 11.91
N GLY A 54 -3.93 1.83 10.95
CA GLY A 54 -3.12 0.73 10.47
C GLY A 54 -3.91 -0.34 9.76
N HIS A 55 -3.24 -1.45 9.45
CA HIS A 55 -3.83 -2.67 8.93
C HIS A 55 -3.13 -3.89 9.55
N GLY A 56 -3.87 -4.95 9.86
CA GLY A 56 -3.31 -6.10 10.58
C GLY A 56 -2.54 -5.66 11.84
N PRO A 57 -1.28 -6.09 12.03
CA PRO A 57 -0.45 -5.69 13.17
C PRO A 57 0.29 -4.35 12.98
N ILE A 58 0.29 -3.77 11.77
CA ILE A 58 1.04 -2.57 11.44
C ILE A 58 0.26 -1.33 11.88
N ARG A 59 0.96 -0.36 12.52
CA ARG A 59 0.37 0.92 12.95
C ARG A 59 1.21 2.07 12.45
N TYR A 60 0.52 3.15 12.11
CA TYR A 60 1.11 4.37 11.57
C TYR A 60 0.23 5.59 11.79
N THR A 61 0.79 6.76 11.55
CA THR A 61 0.10 8.05 11.55
C THR A 61 0.25 8.68 10.17
N VAL A 62 -0.80 9.30 9.65
CA VAL A 62 -0.71 10.12 8.43
C VAL A 62 0.19 11.32 8.73
N GLU A 63 1.38 11.32 8.15
CA GLU A 63 2.41 12.34 8.36
C GLU A 63 2.27 13.51 7.39
N ALA A 64 1.91 13.20 6.14
CA ALA A 64 1.70 14.19 5.09
C ALA A 64 0.62 13.68 4.11
N TYR A 65 -0.17 14.60 3.59
CA TYR A 65 -1.25 14.31 2.66
C TYR A 65 -1.48 15.49 1.71
N SER A 66 -1.60 15.22 0.43
CA SER A 66 -2.07 16.14 -0.59
C SER A 66 -3.12 15.43 -1.43
N SER A 67 -4.35 15.97 -1.43
CA SER A 67 -5.49 15.34 -2.10
C SER A 67 -5.20 15.11 -3.58
N GLY A 68 -5.38 13.87 -4.04
CA GLY A 68 -5.12 13.45 -5.41
C GLY A 68 -3.65 13.39 -5.82
N GLU A 69 -2.72 13.63 -4.92
CA GLU A 69 -1.29 13.58 -5.18
C GLU A 69 -0.61 12.45 -4.42
N PHE A 70 -0.69 12.49 -3.08
CA PHE A 70 -0.03 11.49 -2.25
C PHE A 70 -0.60 11.41 -0.83
N VAL A 71 -0.30 10.29 -0.17
CA VAL A 71 -0.41 10.13 1.27
C VAL A 71 0.82 9.43 1.83
N GLN A 72 1.40 9.97 2.91
CA GLN A 72 2.56 9.42 3.60
C GLN A 72 2.21 9.04 5.02
N PHE A 73 2.62 7.84 5.42
CA PHE A 73 2.35 7.25 6.72
C PHE A 73 3.65 6.97 7.46
N ARG A 74 3.82 7.54 8.65
CA ARG A 74 4.94 7.28 9.55
C ARG A 74 4.66 6.04 10.40
N PHE A 75 5.53 5.03 10.38
CA PHE A 75 5.38 3.83 11.21
C PHE A 75 5.47 4.14 12.70
N SER A 76 4.60 3.50 13.50
CA SER A 76 4.65 3.46 14.95
C SER A 76 4.72 2.03 15.51
N LYS A 77 4.30 1.02 14.73
CA LYS A 77 4.44 -0.42 15.03
C LYS A 77 4.64 -1.19 13.73
N PRO A 78 5.37 -2.33 13.77
CA PRO A 78 6.03 -2.96 14.92
C PRO A 78 7.27 -2.19 15.39
N ARG A 79 7.74 -2.52 16.59
CA ARG A 79 9.04 -2.00 17.07
C ARG A 79 10.14 -2.41 16.10
N GLY A 80 11.06 -1.49 15.80
CA GLY A 80 12.15 -1.71 14.87
C GLY A 80 11.84 -1.25 13.42
N PHE A 81 10.64 -0.72 13.14
CA PHE A 81 10.33 -0.01 11.90
C PHE A 81 10.48 1.49 12.11
N HIS A 82 11.50 2.10 11.50
CA HIS A 82 11.83 3.51 11.64
C HIS A 82 11.81 4.17 10.26
N GLY A 83 10.68 4.72 9.86
CA GLY A 83 10.53 5.31 8.54
C GLY A 83 9.06 5.50 8.16
N PHE A 84 8.79 5.48 6.87
CA PHE A 84 7.46 5.70 6.34
C PHE A 84 7.15 4.78 5.16
N HIS A 85 5.88 4.69 4.82
CA HIS A 85 5.42 4.27 3.50
C HIS A 85 4.50 5.33 2.89
N ARG A 86 4.40 5.35 1.57
CA ARG A 86 3.73 6.42 0.84
C ARG A 86 3.10 5.90 -0.43
N PHE A 87 1.91 6.38 -0.74
CA PHE A 87 1.30 6.25 -2.06
C PHE A 87 1.40 7.59 -2.81
N ASP A 88 1.81 7.53 -4.08
CA ASP A 88 1.81 8.66 -5.01
C ASP A 88 0.94 8.35 -6.22
N ILE A 89 0.25 9.38 -6.73
CA ILE A 89 -0.54 9.36 -7.97
C ILE A 89 0.04 10.40 -8.91
N VAL A 90 0.71 9.95 -9.97
CA VAL A 90 1.48 10.81 -10.87
C VAL A 90 0.90 10.71 -12.29
N ALA A 91 0.47 11.84 -12.85
CA ALA A 91 0.12 11.90 -14.27
C ALA A 91 1.41 11.77 -15.10
N LEU A 92 1.46 10.81 -16.02
CA LEU A 92 2.53 10.70 -17.01
C LEU A 92 2.18 11.47 -18.27
N ASP A 93 0.90 11.45 -18.65
CA ASP A 93 0.29 12.23 -19.73
C ASP A 93 -1.23 12.38 -19.48
N THR A 94 -1.99 12.87 -20.47
CA THR A 94 -3.44 13.12 -20.36
C THR A 94 -4.27 11.85 -20.17
N HIS A 95 -3.74 10.67 -20.52
CA HIS A 95 -4.46 9.38 -20.53
C HIS A 95 -3.75 8.28 -19.73
N THR A 96 -2.62 8.61 -19.10
CA THR A 96 -1.78 7.62 -18.43
C THR A 96 -1.35 8.14 -17.05
N THR A 97 -1.58 7.34 -16.03
CA THR A 97 -1.25 7.66 -14.63
C THR A 97 -0.39 6.55 -14.04
N GLU A 98 0.66 6.92 -13.33
CA GLU A 98 1.42 5.99 -12.50
C GLU A 98 0.90 6.04 -11.07
N ILE A 99 0.59 4.88 -10.50
CA ILE A 99 0.47 4.69 -9.06
C ILE A 99 1.76 4.12 -8.53
N ARG A 100 2.25 4.67 -7.41
CA ARG A 100 3.51 4.26 -6.80
C ARG A 100 3.31 4.03 -5.32
N HIS A 101 3.90 2.97 -4.80
CA HIS A 101 4.03 2.75 -3.36
C HIS A 101 5.52 2.70 -3.02
N ILE A 102 5.93 3.54 -2.09
CA ILE A 102 7.30 3.65 -1.61
C ILE A 102 7.31 3.33 -0.13
N LEU A 103 8.20 2.43 0.27
CA LEU A 103 8.54 2.17 1.65
C LEU A 103 10.01 2.54 1.83
N ASP A 104 10.27 3.48 2.72
CA ASP A 104 11.62 3.95 3.08
C ASP A 104 11.75 3.92 4.60
N MET A 105 12.55 2.99 5.11
CA MET A 105 12.73 2.82 6.55
C MET A 105 14.10 2.24 6.90
N HIS A 106 14.42 2.30 8.19
CA HIS A 106 15.46 1.49 8.80
C HIS A 106 14.82 0.42 9.70
N THR A 107 15.31 -0.80 9.62
CA THR A 107 14.92 -1.87 10.54
C THR A 107 15.96 -2.07 11.62
N SER A 108 15.52 -2.35 12.87
CA SER A 108 16.36 -2.65 14.02
C SER A 108 15.75 -3.78 14.86
N GLY A 109 16.57 -4.35 15.75
CA GLY A 109 16.13 -5.42 16.65
C GLY A 109 15.57 -6.61 15.87
N PHE A 110 14.44 -7.16 16.33
CA PHE A 110 13.80 -8.33 15.71
C PHE A 110 13.31 -8.08 14.27
N ALA A 111 13.08 -6.81 13.89
CA ALA A 111 12.70 -6.44 12.53
C ALA A 111 13.81 -6.72 11.50
N LEU A 112 15.07 -6.87 11.90
CA LEU A 112 16.17 -7.29 11.03
C LEU A 112 15.95 -8.70 10.45
N LEU A 113 15.26 -9.56 11.18
CA LEU A 113 14.93 -10.93 10.76
C LEU A 113 13.54 -11.02 10.13
N THR A 114 12.53 -10.40 10.75
CA THR A 114 11.15 -10.54 10.29
C THR A 114 10.90 -9.84 8.96
N TRP A 115 11.58 -8.73 8.67
CA TRP A 115 11.44 -8.05 7.40
C TRP A 115 11.86 -8.95 6.21
N PRO A 116 13.12 -9.41 6.09
CA PRO A 116 13.55 -10.18 4.92
C PRO A 116 12.92 -11.58 4.84
N LEU A 117 12.56 -12.18 5.97
CA LEU A 117 12.04 -13.55 5.98
C LEU A 117 10.53 -13.63 5.75
N ALA A 118 9.76 -12.64 6.21
CA ALA A 118 8.31 -12.70 6.16
C ALA A 118 7.64 -11.42 5.68
N ILE A 119 7.89 -10.27 6.34
CA ILE A 119 7.06 -9.07 6.14
C ILE A 119 7.21 -8.52 4.73
N ARG A 120 8.42 -8.49 4.17
CA ARG A 120 8.67 -8.07 2.80
C ARG A 120 7.79 -8.83 1.80
N TRP A 121 7.78 -10.15 1.88
CA TRP A 121 7.04 -11.00 0.94
C TRP A 121 5.53 -10.80 1.02
N LEU A 122 5.01 -10.66 2.25
CA LEU A 122 3.59 -10.35 2.46
C LEU A 122 3.24 -8.94 2.00
N HIS A 123 4.12 -7.97 2.25
CA HIS A 123 3.97 -6.59 1.82
C HIS A 123 3.96 -6.48 0.28
N ASP A 124 4.93 -7.11 -0.40
CA ASP A 124 5.02 -7.10 -1.85
C ASP A 124 3.73 -7.69 -2.48
N ALA A 125 3.26 -8.83 -1.96
CA ALA A 125 2.02 -9.44 -2.43
C ALA A 125 0.77 -8.59 -2.14
N LEU A 126 0.72 -7.88 -1.00
CA LEU A 126 -0.36 -6.95 -0.66
C LEU A 126 -0.41 -5.78 -1.63
N ILE A 127 0.74 -5.19 -1.96
CA ILE A 127 0.81 -4.07 -2.90
C ILE A 127 0.48 -4.51 -4.33
N ASP A 128 0.96 -5.68 -4.77
CA ASP A 128 0.60 -6.23 -6.08
C ASP A 128 -0.91 -6.47 -6.19
N ASP A 129 -1.55 -7.07 -5.18
CA ASP A 129 -3.00 -7.26 -5.14
C ASP A 129 -3.77 -5.92 -5.10
N ALA A 130 -3.24 -4.90 -4.43
CA ALA A 130 -3.83 -3.56 -4.41
C ALA A 130 -3.76 -2.92 -5.80
N PHE A 131 -2.62 -3.01 -6.47
CA PHE A 131 -2.46 -2.49 -7.82
C PHE A 131 -3.29 -3.25 -8.85
N ASP A 132 -3.39 -4.57 -8.73
CA ASP A 132 -4.28 -5.39 -9.54
C ASP A 132 -5.75 -4.95 -9.36
N LYS A 133 -6.19 -4.72 -8.12
CA LYS A 133 -7.55 -4.26 -7.85
C LYS A 133 -7.83 -2.90 -8.48
N THR A 134 -6.89 -1.95 -8.34
CA THR A 134 -6.99 -0.60 -8.90
C THR A 134 -7.04 -0.65 -10.42
N GLU A 135 -6.12 -1.37 -11.07
CA GLU A 135 -6.09 -1.51 -12.53
C GLU A 135 -7.34 -2.22 -13.05
N ASN A 136 -7.75 -3.27 -12.36
CA ASN A 136 -8.93 -4.08 -12.70
C ASN A 136 -10.25 -3.30 -12.62
N HIS A 137 -10.30 -2.19 -11.92
CA HIS A 137 -11.47 -1.33 -11.93
C HIS A 137 -11.81 -0.85 -13.34
N PHE A 138 -10.78 -0.64 -14.17
CA PHE A 138 -10.88 -0.11 -15.51
C PHE A 138 -10.83 -1.18 -16.62
N LEU A 139 -10.47 -2.42 -16.31
CA LEU A 139 -10.27 -3.49 -17.29
C LEU A 139 -11.51 -4.37 -17.42
N SER A 140 -11.84 -4.75 -18.67
CA SER A 140 -12.83 -5.80 -18.97
C SER A 140 -12.29 -7.20 -18.63
N GLN A 141 -11.02 -7.48 -18.98
CA GLN A 141 -10.33 -8.71 -18.61
C GLN A 141 -9.49 -8.47 -17.36
N LYS A 142 -9.85 -9.13 -16.27
CA LYS A 142 -9.19 -8.96 -14.97
C LYS A 142 -7.82 -9.64 -14.95
N LYS A 143 -6.83 -8.93 -14.42
CA LYS A 143 -5.48 -9.44 -14.14
C LYS A 143 -5.41 -9.92 -12.69
N THR A 144 -4.55 -10.88 -12.42
CA THR A 144 -4.27 -11.35 -11.04
C THR A 144 -2.82 -11.77 -10.95
N THR A 145 -2.07 -11.09 -10.10
CA THR A 145 -0.70 -11.47 -9.76
C THR A 145 -0.73 -12.71 -8.87
N ARG A 146 0.01 -13.75 -9.26
CA ARG A 146 0.04 -15.01 -8.51
C ARG A 146 1.00 -14.91 -7.33
N TRP A 147 0.50 -15.27 -6.16
CA TRP A 147 1.35 -15.40 -4.97
C TRP A 147 2.37 -16.53 -5.14
N SER A 148 3.61 -16.29 -4.71
CA SER A 148 4.63 -17.34 -4.61
C SER A 148 4.23 -18.41 -3.58
N ALA A 149 4.85 -19.59 -3.66
CA ALA A 149 4.62 -20.66 -2.68
C ALA A 149 4.95 -20.18 -1.24
N TRP A 150 5.98 -19.32 -1.10
CA TRP A 150 6.36 -18.76 0.19
C TRP A 150 5.29 -17.82 0.76
N VAL A 151 4.72 -16.92 -0.05
CA VAL A 151 3.61 -16.06 0.38
C VAL A 151 2.40 -16.89 0.80
N LYS A 152 2.04 -17.95 0.05
CA LYS A 152 0.95 -18.85 0.41
C LYS A 152 1.19 -19.54 1.75
N PHE A 153 2.41 -20.00 1.99
CA PHE A 153 2.81 -20.59 3.26
C PHE A 153 2.72 -19.59 4.42
N LEU A 154 3.26 -18.38 4.25
CA LEU A 154 3.18 -17.32 5.27
C LEU A 154 1.73 -16.92 5.58
N ARG A 155 0.87 -16.89 4.57
CA ARG A 155 -0.57 -16.59 4.74
C ARG A 155 -1.33 -17.71 5.44
N TRP A 156 -0.88 -18.96 5.28
CA TRP A 156 -1.45 -20.09 6.01
C TRP A 156 -1.09 -20.06 7.50
N LEU A 157 0.07 -19.51 7.86
CA LEU A 157 0.53 -19.35 9.26
C LEU A 157 -0.10 -18.14 9.98
N SER A 158 -0.68 -17.18 9.27
CA SER A 158 -1.21 -15.91 9.81
C SER A 158 -2.73 -15.94 9.92
#